data_22533213e39b7213c1554d262711fd34
#
_entry.id   22533213e39b7213c1554d262711fd34
#
_cell.length_a   1.000
_cell.length_b   1.000
_cell.length_c   1.000
_cell.angle_alpha   90.00
_cell.angle_beta   90.00
_cell.angle_gamma   90.00
#
_symmetry.space_group_name_H-M   'P 1'
#
loop_
_entity.id
_entity.type
_entity.pdbx_description
1 polymer ?
#
loop_
_entity_poly.entity_id
_entity_poly.type
_entity_poly.pdbx_seq_one_letter_code
_entity_poly.pdbx_strand_id
1 'polypeptide(L)' 'MRILICDDDPLVIEQLKKYCKNFFDKIHVKCPELSCFSDGESLLSDKGDKDILFLDIEMPGMNGIYVGNELKRANS' A
#
# COMPACT_ATOMS: atom_id res chain seq x y z
N MET A 1 -9.45 -6.01 -8.05
CA MET A 1 -8.93 -5.56 -6.74
C MET A 1 -7.47 -5.16 -6.85
N ARG A 2 -7.08 -4.17 -6.13
CA ARG A 2 -5.71 -3.68 -6.13
C ARG A 2 -5.24 -3.47 -4.68
N ILE A 3 -4.03 -3.95 -4.36
CA ILE A 3 -3.43 -3.80 -3.03
C ILE A 3 -2.24 -2.86 -3.15
N LEU A 4 -2.20 -1.83 -2.31
CA LEU A 4 -1.13 -0.85 -2.28
C LEU A 4 -0.31 -1.02 -1.00
N ILE A 5 1.01 -0.92 -1.15
CA ILE A 5 1.95 -1.00 -0.04
C ILE A 5 2.79 0.27 -0.06
N CYS A 6 2.77 1.04 1.02
CA CYS A 6 3.54 2.27 1.14
C CYS A 6 4.42 2.21 2.38
N ASP A 7 5.72 2.12 2.18
CA ASP A 7 6.71 2.03 3.23
C ASP A 7 8.05 2.51 2.68
N ASP A 8 8.86 3.18 3.49
CA ASP A 8 10.18 3.65 3.07
C ASP A 8 11.26 2.58 3.17
N ASP A 9 10.95 1.42 3.76
CA ASP A 9 11.90 0.31 3.89
C ASP A 9 11.60 -0.76 2.82
N PRO A 10 12.52 -0.93 1.83
CA PRO A 10 12.30 -1.90 0.77
C PRO A 10 12.23 -3.35 1.27
N LEU A 11 12.84 -3.68 2.41
CA LEU A 11 12.75 -5.02 2.97
C LEU A 11 11.34 -5.30 3.48
N VAL A 12 10.69 -4.31 4.09
CA VAL A 12 9.32 -4.45 4.56
C VAL A 12 8.38 -4.63 3.37
N ILE A 13 8.58 -3.86 2.31
CA ILE A 13 7.78 -4.00 1.08
C ILE A 13 7.89 -5.42 0.53
N GLU A 14 9.10 -5.96 0.43
CA GLU A 14 9.30 -7.32 -0.09
C GLU A 14 8.65 -8.37 0.79
N GLN A 15 8.71 -8.22 2.10
CA GLN A 15 8.06 -9.13 3.04
C GLN A 15 6.54 -9.10 2.89
N LEU A 16 5.95 -7.91 2.77
CA LEU A 16 4.51 -7.76 2.60
C LEU A 16 4.05 -8.34 1.27
N LYS A 17 4.82 -8.15 0.21
CA LYS A 17 4.51 -8.73 -1.10
C LYS A 17 4.47 -10.26 -1.03
N LYS A 18 5.46 -10.87 -0.39
CA LYS A 18 5.49 -12.32 -0.20
C LYS A 18 4.30 -12.79 0.62
N TYR A 19 3.98 -12.06 1.67
CA TYR A 19 2.86 -12.40 2.55
C TYR A 19 1.54 -12.41 1.78
N CYS A 20 1.31 -11.39 0.97
CA CYS A 20 0.10 -11.30 0.17
C CYS A 20 0.01 -12.44 -0.84
N LYS A 21 1.10 -12.72 -1.55
CA LYS A 21 1.13 -13.80 -2.54
C LYS A 21 0.87 -15.15 -1.90
N ASN A 22 1.50 -15.43 -0.75
CA ASN A 22 1.30 -16.68 -0.04
C ASN A 22 -0.13 -16.84 0.47
N PHE A 23 -0.70 -15.75 0.98
CA PHE A 23 -2.08 -15.77 1.46
C PHE A 23 -3.07 -16.14 0.34
N PHE A 24 -2.97 -15.47 -0.79
CA PHE A 24 -3.87 -15.73 -1.92
C PHE A 24 -3.64 -17.11 -2.52
N ASP A 25 -2.40 -17.60 -2.53
CA ASP A 25 -2.11 -18.96 -2.96
C ASP A 25 -2.78 -20.00 -2.05
N LYS A 26 -2.74 -19.78 -0.75
CA LYS A 26 -3.38 -20.70 0.22
C LYS A 26 -4.88 -20.83 0.02
N ILE A 27 -5.55 -19.76 -0.34
CA ILE A 27 -7.00 -19.78 -0.54
C ILE A 27 -7.38 -20.05 -2.00
N HIS A 28 -6.40 -20.40 -2.84
CA HIS A 28 -6.59 -20.74 -4.25
C HIS A 28 -7.26 -19.62 -5.05
N VAL A 29 -6.91 -18.38 -4.74
CA VAL A 29 -7.38 -17.19 -5.44
C VAL A 29 -6.18 -16.49 -6.07
N LYS A 30 -6.34 -15.99 -7.30
CA LYS A 30 -5.28 -15.25 -7.96
C LYS A 30 -4.94 -14.00 -7.15
N CYS A 31 -3.65 -13.78 -6.88
CA CYS A 31 -3.21 -12.58 -6.15
C CYS A 31 -3.54 -11.32 -6.95
N PRO A 32 -4.19 -10.32 -6.32
CA PRO A 32 -4.45 -9.04 -6.96
C PRO A 32 -3.16 -8.29 -7.32
N GLU A 33 -3.30 -7.24 -8.13
CA GLU A 33 -2.18 -6.36 -8.45
C GLU A 33 -1.61 -5.74 -7.17
N LEU A 34 -0.29 -5.81 -7.01
CA LEU A 34 0.41 -5.19 -5.89
C LEU A 34 1.16 -3.96 -6.39
N SER A 35 0.85 -2.79 -5.84
CA SER A 35 1.52 -1.53 -6.18
C SER A 35 2.28 -1.03 -4.96
N CYS A 36 3.56 -0.70 -5.14
CA CYS A 36 4.44 -0.32 -4.04
C CYS A 36 4.91 1.11 -4.18
N PHE A 37 4.95 1.83 -3.07
CA PHE A 37 5.38 3.22 -3.01
C PHE A 37 6.36 3.38 -1.85
N SER A 38 7.38 4.19 -2.03
CA SER A 38 8.39 4.45 -1.00
C SER A 38 8.15 5.74 -0.23
N ASP A 39 7.16 6.53 -0.63
CA ASP A 39 6.81 7.77 0.05
C ASP A 39 5.31 8.07 -0.12
N GLY A 40 4.80 8.92 0.76
CA GLY A 40 3.38 9.26 0.75
C GLY A 40 2.96 10.13 -0.42
N GLU A 41 3.88 10.95 -0.93
CA GLU A 41 3.59 11.82 -2.06
C GLU A 41 3.30 11.01 -3.33
N SER A 42 4.14 10.00 -3.61
CA SER A 42 3.89 9.09 -4.73
C SER A 42 2.57 8.36 -4.60
N LEU A 43 2.24 7.92 -3.37
CA LEU A 43 0.98 7.25 -3.10
C LEU A 43 -0.21 8.17 -3.36
N LEU A 44 -0.15 9.43 -2.91
CA LEU A 44 -1.23 10.40 -3.11
C LEU A 44 -1.39 10.76 -4.58
N SER A 45 -0.32 10.72 -5.36
CA SER A 45 -0.35 11.02 -6.79
C SER A 45 -0.95 9.89 -7.62
N ASP A 46 -1.05 8.69 -7.07
CA ASP A 46 -1.64 7.55 -7.77
C ASP A 46 -3.14 7.71 -7.88
N LYS A 47 -3.66 7.60 -9.09
CA LYS A 47 -5.08 7.79 -9.38
C LYS A 47 -5.85 6.49 -9.58
N GLY A 48 -5.20 5.35 -9.42
CA GLY A 48 -5.86 4.05 -9.56
C GLY A 48 -6.69 3.68 -8.33
N ASP A 49 -7.39 2.56 -8.44
CA ASP A 49 -8.20 2.05 -7.34
C ASP A 49 -7.34 1.69 -6.13
N LYS A 50 -7.85 1.93 -4.94
CA LYS A 50 -7.16 1.68 -3.68
C LYS A 50 -8.07 0.84 -2.78
N ASP A 51 -8.13 -0.45 -3.06
CA ASP A 51 -9.02 -1.36 -2.33
C ASP A 51 -8.47 -1.73 -0.95
N ILE A 52 -7.17 -2.06 -0.89
CA ILE A 52 -6.47 -2.37 0.36
C ILE A 52 -5.17 -1.58 0.38
N LEU A 53 -4.86 -0.97 1.52
CA LEU A 53 -3.66 -0.17 1.68
C LEU A 53 -2.93 -0.56 2.97
N PHE A 54 -1.66 -0.96 2.82
CA PHE A 54 -0.73 -1.09 3.93
C PHE A 54 0.12 0.19 3.97
N LEU A 55 -0.04 0.98 5.02
CA LEU A 55 0.60 2.28 5.14
C LEU A 55 1.45 2.37 6.41
N ASP A 56 2.75 2.66 6.24
CA ASP A 56 3.63 2.97 7.37
C ASP A 56 3.41 4.43 7.79
N ILE A 57 3.01 4.63 9.03
CA ILE A 57 2.70 5.96 9.57
C ILE A 57 3.94 6.72 10.07
N GLU A 58 5.12 6.08 10.05
CA GLU A 58 6.36 6.66 10.54
C GLU A 58 7.37 7.00 9.45
N MET A 59 6.89 7.19 8.20
CA MET A 59 7.78 7.49 7.08
C MET A 59 8.45 8.86 7.25
N PRO A 60 9.77 8.96 7.00
CA PRO A 60 10.46 10.25 7.03
C PRO A 60 9.91 11.22 5.98
N GLY A 61 9.83 12.49 6.35
CA GLY A 61 9.42 13.55 5.44
C GLY A 61 7.93 13.62 5.14
N MET A 62 7.15 12.64 5.56
CA MET A 62 5.69 12.67 5.39
C MET A 62 5.01 11.92 6.52
N ASN A 63 4.01 12.54 7.13
CA ASN A 63 3.24 11.91 8.19
C ASN A 63 2.23 10.93 7.57
N GLY A 64 2.35 9.64 7.91
CA GLY A 64 1.47 8.60 7.41
C GLY A 64 0.00 8.82 7.77
N ILE A 65 -0.28 9.44 8.93
CA ILE A 65 -1.64 9.79 9.32
C ILE A 65 -2.22 10.84 8.37
N TYR A 66 -1.42 11.83 7.99
CA TYR A 66 -1.82 12.85 7.03
C TYR A 66 -2.14 12.21 5.66
N VAL A 67 -1.26 11.33 5.18
CA VAL A 67 -1.46 10.63 3.91
C VAL A 67 -2.76 9.81 3.96
N GLY A 68 -2.98 9.08 5.07
CA GLY A 68 -4.20 8.30 5.24
C GLY A 68 -5.46 9.15 5.21
N ASN A 69 -5.43 10.32 5.86
CA ASN A 69 -6.55 11.26 5.86
C ASN A 69 -6.84 11.82 4.46
N GLU A 70 -5.80 12.15 3.70
CA GLU A 70 -5.96 12.64 2.33
C GLU A 70 -6.58 11.58 1.42
N LEU A 71 -6.15 10.32 1.57
CA LEU A 71 -6.74 9.20 0.81
C LEU A 71 -8.21 9.01 1.15
N LYS A 72 -8.55 9.11 2.43
CA LYS A 72 -9.93 8.98 2.90
C LYS A 72 -10.81 10.10 2.32
N ARG A 73 -10.29 11.33 2.29
CA ARG A 73 -11.02 12.47 1.70
C ARG A 73 -11.27 12.27 0.22
N ALA A 74 -10.27 11.74 -0.50
CA ALA A 74 -10.39 11.50 -1.94
C ALA A 74 -11.43 10.43 -2.28
N ASN A 75 -11.67 9.49 -1.37
CA ASN A 75 -12.58 8.36 -1.57
C ASN A 75 -13.94 8.51 -0.89
N SER A 76 -14.17 9.62 -0.22
CA SER A 76 -15.42 9.85 0.51
C SER A 76 -16.54 10.39 -0.37
#